data_c36dbcf45ca670c4ee580694f9e55614
#
_entry.id   c36dbcf45ca670c4ee580694f9e55614
#
_cell.length_a   1.000
_cell.length_b   1.000
_cell.length_c   1.000
_cell.angle_alpha   90.00
_cell.angle_beta   90.00
_cell.angle_gamma   90.00
#
_symmetry.space_group_name_H-M   'P 1'
#
loop_
_entity.id
_entity.type
_entity.pdbx_description
1 polymer ?
#
loop_
_entity_poly.entity_id
_entity_poly.type
_entity_poly.pdbx_seq_one_letter_code
_entity_poly.pdbx_strand_id
1 'polypeptide(L)'
;MSPRASVPLTNDISAAIAMFFHGGAGPSHTVVSRVLTGTGYGDDYTYDPDVQGPNKEQRVLQALRQAQRHPARARDLVEELLSALRTAGLVGGDAAGEDVDRLKRALGSAGWHLTEDGHLQPFGHVDLDTGGRPALEEQVERLRRSTTDPALLLGTAKELLESVSKFVLEELGMPVDDKMDYNHLWHLARERLNVLPQQVDPNLQGADAIRAIHQSTWNIADQVNR
;
A
#
# COMPACT_ATOMS: atom_id res chain seq x y z
N MET A 1 -15.99 0.76 10.20
CA MET A 1 -15.30 1.26 8.99
C MET A 1 -13.87 1.56 9.41
N SER A 2 -12.93 0.69 9.09
CA SER A 2 -11.51 0.94 9.36
C SER A 2 -11.06 2.21 8.63
N PRO A 3 -10.26 3.09 9.25
CA PRO A 3 -9.71 4.24 8.57
C PRO A 3 -8.84 3.74 7.41
N ARG A 4 -9.24 4.08 6.19
CA ARG A 4 -8.43 3.76 5.00
C ARG A 4 -7.05 4.39 5.16
N ALA A 5 -5.99 3.58 5.04
CA ALA A 5 -4.62 4.06 5.13
C ALA A 5 -4.39 5.25 4.18
N SER A 6 -3.71 6.28 4.65
CA SER A 6 -3.38 7.44 3.82
C SER A 6 -2.25 7.09 2.87
N VAL A 7 -2.39 7.42 1.59
CA VAL A 7 -1.29 7.29 0.63
C VAL A 7 -0.23 8.33 0.96
N PRO A 8 1.03 7.96 1.22
CA PRO A 8 2.11 8.93 1.36
C PRO A 8 2.43 9.50 -0.03
N LEU A 9 1.77 10.57 -0.41
CA LEU A 9 1.94 11.20 -1.70
C LEU A 9 3.29 11.93 -1.76
N THR A 10 4.32 11.23 -2.23
CA THR A 10 5.68 11.76 -2.42
C THR A 10 5.80 12.57 -3.72
N ASN A 11 6.90 13.31 -3.86
CA ASN A 11 7.21 14.02 -5.12
C ASN A 11 7.37 13.04 -6.27
N ASP A 12 7.96 11.87 -6.03
CA ASP A 12 8.20 10.84 -7.06
C ASP A 12 6.88 10.23 -7.54
N ILE A 13 5.95 9.93 -6.62
CA ILE A 13 4.59 9.48 -6.99
C ILE A 13 3.87 10.55 -7.78
N SER A 14 3.93 11.82 -7.33
CA SER A 14 3.28 12.93 -8.02
C SER A 14 3.82 13.12 -9.43
N ALA A 15 5.14 13.06 -9.61
CA ALA A 15 5.78 13.15 -10.92
C ALA A 15 5.42 11.94 -11.81
N ALA A 16 5.45 10.73 -11.25
CA ALA A 16 5.12 9.51 -11.99
C ALA A 16 3.67 9.52 -12.51
N ILE A 17 2.70 9.95 -11.69
CA ILE A 17 1.30 10.09 -12.13
C ILE A 17 1.19 11.18 -13.22
N ALA A 18 1.84 12.33 -13.03
CA ALA A 18 1.75 13.45 -13.98
C ALA A 18 2.29 13.09 -15.37
N MET A 19 3.28 12.20 -15.47
CA MET A 19 3.87 11.76 -16.75
C MET A 19 2.86 11.12 -17.70
N PHE A 20 1.82 10.45 -17.19
CA PHE A 20 0.75 9.92 -18.04
C PHE A 20 -0.03 10.99 -18.82
N PHE A 21 0.13 12.27 -18.47
CA PHE A 21 -0.54 13.41 -19.09
C PHE A 21 0.43 14.24 -19.94
N HIS A 22 1.70 13.82 -20.05
CA HIS A 22 2.74 14.52 -20.80
C HIS A 22 2.46 14.46 -22.32
N GLY A 23 2.88 15.51 -23.04
CA GLY A 23 2.83 15.54 -24.51
C GLY A 23 1.43 15.36 -25.12
N GLY A 24 0.38 15.69 -24.39
CA GLY A 24 -0.99 15.51 -24.85
C GLY A 24 -1.58 14.11 -24.60
N ALA A 25 -0.78 13.16 -24.04
CA ALA A 25 -1.23 11.82 -23.70
C ALA A 25 -2.29 11.82 -22.57
N GLY A 26 -2.86 10.65 -22.30
CA GLY A 26 -3.78 10.42 -21.19
C GLY A 26 -5.18 11.01 -21.40
N PRO A 27 -6.01 11.02 -20.33
CA PRO A 27 -7.36 11.54 -20.34
C PRO A 27 -7.45 13.00 -20.81
N SER A 28 -8.60 13.38 -21.37
CA SER A 28 -8.83 14.74 -21.89
C SER A 28 -8.82 15.82 -20.79
N HIS A 29 -8.64 17.09 -21.19
CA HIS A 29 -8.76 18.25 -20.27
C HIS A 29 -10.07 18.25 -19.49
N THR A 30 -11.18 17.87 -20.11
CA THR A 30 -12.50 17.77 -19.46
C THR A 30 -12.50 16.70 -18.36
N VAL A 31 -11.87 15.55 -18.61
CA VAL A 31 -11.76 14.49 -17.59
C VAL A 31 -10.88 14.96 -16.43
N VAL A 32 -9.73 15.58 -16.73
CA VAL A 32 -8.86 16.15 -15.69
C VAL A 32 -9.60 17.19 -14.86
N SER A 33 -10.31 18.15 -15.48
CA SER A 33 -11.10 19.16 -14.74
C SER A 33 -12.13 18.51 -13.83
N ARG A 34 -12.86 17.49 -14.31
CA ARG A 34 -13.86 16.78 -13.51
C ARG A 34 -13.25 16.10 -12.28
N VAL A 35 -12.12 15.40 -12.45
CA VAL A 35 -11.41 14.73 -11.34
C VAL A 35 -10.92 15.76 -10.33
N LEU A 36 -10.26 16.82 -10.77
CA LEU A 36 -9.72 17.84 -9.87
C LEU A 36 -10.83 18.55 -9.10
N THR A 37 -11.92 18.93 -9.76
CA THR A 37 -13.07 19.57 -9.11
C THR A 37 -13.76 18.62 -8.14
N GLY A 38 -13.99 17.36 -8.53
CA GLY A 38 -14.66 16.36 -7.69
C GLY A 38 -13.89 16.01 -6.42
N THR A 39 -12.57 16.13 -6.45
CA THR A 39 -11.70 15.87 -5.27
C THR A 39 -11.34 17.14 -4.48
N GLY A 40 -11.85 18.30 -4.89
CA GLY A 40 -11.63 19.59 -4.19
C GLY A 40 -10.29 20.24 -4.51
N TYR A 41 -9.64 19.83 -5.60
CA TYR A 41 -8.40 20.44 -6.14
C TYR A 41 -8.63 21.11 -7.50
N GLY A 42 -9.89 21.48 -7.78
CA GLY A 42 -10.25 22.19 -9.00
C GLY A 42 -9.43 23.46 -9.17
N ASP A 43 -9.01 23.70 -10.40
CA ASP A 43 -8.46 24.96 -10.83
C ASP A 43 -9.54 25.74 -11.62
N ASP A 44 -9.40 27.06 -11.70
CA ASP A 44 -10.30 27.94 -12.48
C ASP A 44 -10.03 27.82 -14.00
N TYR A 45 -9.33 26.76 -14.41
CA TYR A 45 -8.93 26.58 -15.80
C TYR A 45 -10.11 26.12 -16.65
N THR A 46 -10.51 26.98 -17.57
CA THR A 46 -11.38 26.65 -18.69
C THR A 46 -10.52 26.41 -19.92
N TYR A 47 -10.64 25.23 -20.54
CA TYR A 47 -9.91 24.98 -21.77
C TYR A 47 -10.39 25.93 -22.88
N ASP A 48 -9.46 26.76 -23.37
CA ASP A 48 -9.66 27.61 -24.54
C ASP A 48 -8.59 27.21 -25.58
N PRO A 49 -8.96 26.76 -26.78
CA PRO A 49 -8.00 26.35 -27.79
C PRO A 49 -7.12 27.49 -28.30
N ASP A 50 -7.58 28.74 -28.15
CA ASP A 50 -6.89 29.94 -28.64
C ASP A 50 -5.98 30.59 -27.57
N VAL A 51 -6.02 30.08 -26.33
CA VAL A 51 -5.23 30.60 -25.22
C VAL A 51 -4.28 29.52 -24.70
N GLN A 52 -2.98 29.82 -24.69
CA GLN A 52 -1.97 28.94 -24.12
C GLN A 52 -2.08 28.90 -22.60
N GLY A 53 -2.88 27.94 -22.09
CA GLY A 53 -3.02 27.65 -20.67
C GLY A 53 -2.07 26.54 -20.20
N PRO A 54 -2.11 26.20 -18.88
CA PRO A 54 -1.33 25.09 -18.36
C PRO A 54 -1.75 23.77 -19.03
N ASN A 55 -0.76 22.96 -19.40
CA ASN A 55 -1.02 21.64 -19.95
C ASN A 55 -1.57 20.69 -18.87
N LYS A 56 -2.09 19.52 -19.28
CA LYS A 56 -2.69 18.51 -18.38
C LYS A 56 -1.72 18.06 -17.31
N GLU A 57 -0.46 17.81 -17.69
CA GLU A 57 0.61 17.40 -16.76
C GLU A 57 0.83 18.44 -15.65
N GLN A 58 0.95 19.70 -16.04
CA GLN A 58 1.15 20.81 -15.07
C GLN A 58 -0.03 20.92 -14.08
N ARG A 59 -1.26 20.82 -14.57
CA ARG A 59 -2.48 20.87 -13.76
C ARG A 59 -2.52 19.72 -12.75
N VAL A 60 -2.29 18.49 -13.22
CA VAL A 60 -2.26 17.30 -12.37
C VAL A 60 -1.14 17.37 -11.35
N LEU A 61 0.07 17.76 -11.76
CA LEU A 61 1.21 17.90 -10.86
C LEU A 61 0.97 18.95 -9.78
N GLN A 62 0.35 20.09 -10.13
CA GLN A 62 0.00 21.14 -9.19
C GLN A 62 -1.02 20.65 -8.15
N ALA A 63 -2.07 19.95 -8.59
CA ALA A 63 -3.08 19.38 -7.71
C ALA A 63 -2.48 18.34 -6.75
N LEU A 64 -1.63 17.45 -7.25
CA LEU A 64 -0.93 16.45 -6.42
C LEU A 64 -0.01 17.11 -5.38
N ARG A 65 0.73 18.18 -5.75
CA ARG A 65 1.55 18.95 -4.79
C ARG A 65 0.71 19.66 -3.73
N GLN A 66 -0.47 20.13 -4.07
CA GLN A 66 -1.40 20.68 -3.07
C GLN A 66 -1.92 19.58 -2.14
N ALA A 67 -2.23 18.40 -2.68
CA ALA A 67 -2.73 17.26 -1.93
C ALA A 67 -1.69 16.70 -0.94
N GLN A 68 -0.38 16.83 -1.20
CA GLN A 68 0.68 16.47 -0.24
C GLN A 68 0.52 17.16 1.12
N ARG A 69 -0.08 18.35 1.14
CA ARG A 69 -0.32 19.12 2.38
C ARG A 69 -1.56 18.62 3.15
N HIS A 70 -2.37 17.77 2.54
CA HIS A 70 -3.64 17.27 3.09
C HIS A 70 -3.76 15.75 2.91
N PRO A 71 -2.95 14.94 3.63
CA PRO A 71 -2.84 13.47 3.42
C PRO A 71 -4.19 12.73 3.44
N ALA A 72 -5.13 13.18 4.28
CA ALA A 72 -6.46 12.56 4.37
C ALA A 72 -7.29 12.66 3.08
N ARG A 73 -7.05 13.69 2.26
CA ARG A 73 -7.74 13.90 0.96
C ARG A 73 -6.88 13.49 -0.23
N ALA A 74 -5.57 13.33 -0.03
CA ALA A 74 -4.63 12.97 -1.09
C ALA A 74 -5.01 11.65 -1.74
N ARG A 75 -5.50 10.70 -0.96
CA ARG A 75 -5.93 9.40 -1.43
C ARG A 75 -7.05 9.51 -2.46
N ASP A 76 -8.09 10.28 -2.18
CA ASP A 76 -9.23 10.43 -3.07
C ASP A 76 -8.79 10.98 -4.44
N LEU A 77 -7.89 11.98 -4.45
CA LEU A 77 -7.32 12.51 -5.69
C LEU A 77 -6.52 11.45 -6.46
N VAL A 78 -5.65 10.70 -5.78
CA VAL A 78 -4.84 9.66 -6.43
C VAL A 78 -5.74 8.54 -6.99
N GLU A 79 -6.71 8.06 -6.22
CA GLU A 79 -7.64 7.01 -6.66
C GLU A 79 -8.48 7.44 -7.86
N GLU A 80 -8.96 8.69 -7.90
CA GLU A 80 -9.72 9.23 -9.03
C GLU A 80 -8.85 9.42 -10.28
N LEU A 81 -7.60 9.89 -10.13
CA LEU A 81 -6.65 9.97 -11.24
C LEU A 81 -6.33 8.58 -11.80
N LEU A 82 -6.06 7.60 -10.93
CA LEU A 82 -5.84 6.22 -11.36
C LEU A 82 -7.08 5.61 -12.02
N SER A 83 -8.27 5.93 -11.53
CA SER A 83 -9.54 5.52 -12.16
C SER A 83 -9.67 6.07 -13.58
N ALA A 84 -9.34 7.34 -13.78
CA ALA A 84 -9.33 7.95 -15.10
C ALA A 84 -8.29 7.31 -16.05
N LEU A 85 -7.11 6.96 -15.52
CA LEU A 85 -6.06 6.27 -16.28
C LEU A 85 -6.46 4.83 -16.63
N ARG A 86 -7.11 4.09 -15.71
CA ARG A 86 -7.69 2.75 -15.99
C ARG A 86 -8.73 2.82 -17.12
N THR A 87 -9.63 3.77 -17.02
CA THR A 87 -10.67 3.99 -18.06
C THR A 87 -10.05 4.29 -19.41
N ALA A 88 -8.90 4.92 -19.46
CA ALA A 88 -8.14 5.19 -20.67
C ALA A 88 -7.23 4.02 -21.12
N GLY A 89 -7.21 2.89 -20.39
CA GLY A 89 -6.37 1.72 -20.70
C GLY A 89 -4.87 1.94 -20.45
N LEU A 90 -4.50 2.94 -19.65
CA LEU A 90 -3.10 3.32 -19.41
C LEU A 90 -2.51 2.70 -18.15
N VAL A 91 -3.36 2.18 -17.27
CA VAL A 91 -2.99 1.50 -16.01
C VAL A 91 -3.95 0.34 -15.81
N GLY A 92 -3.41 -0.80 -15.35
CA GLY A 92 -4.17 -2.03 -15.11
C GLY A 92 -4.34 -2.91 -16.34
N GLY A 93 -4.74 -4.16 -16.17
CA GLY A 93 -4.81 -5.15 -17.24
C GLY A 93 -3.46 -5.35 -17.93
N ASP A 94 -3.47 -5.36 -19.24
CA ASP A 94 -2.26 -5.51 -20.08
C ASP A 94 -1.47 -4.21 -20.27
N ALA A 95 -1.81 -3.12 -19.53
CA ALA A 95 -1.10 -1.86 -19.64
C ALA A 95 0.37 -2.03 -19.21
N ALA A 96 1.29 -1.74 -20.13
CA ALA A 96 2.73 -1.84 -19.93
C ALA A 96 3.42 -0.61 -20.51
N GLY A 97 4.61 -0.30 -20.04
CA GLY A 97 5.45 0.77 -20.54
C GLY A 97 6.21 1.50 -19.45
N GLU A 98 7.10 2.40 -19.88
CA GLU A 98 8.02 3.10 -18.97
C GLU A 98 7.30 3.90 -17.88
N ASP A 99 6.17 4.52 -18.19
CA ASP A 99 5.40 5.31 -17.22
C ASP A 99 4.73 4.42 -16.17
N VAL A 100 4.23 3.23 -16.56
CA VAL A 100 3.67 2.24 -15.64
C VAL A 100 4.78 1.73 -14.70
N ASP A 101 5.95 1.40 -15.23
CA ASP A 101 7.08 0.93 -14.45
C ASP A 101 7.63 2.01 -13.51
N ARG A 102 7.64 3.27 -13.96
CA ARG A 102 8.00 4.42 -13.13
C ARG A 102 7.03 4.59 -11.96
N LEU A 103 5.73 4.51 -12.24
CA LEU A 103 4.69 4.60 -11.22
C LEU A 103 4.78 3.45 -10.22
N LYS A 104 4.97 2.21 -10.68
CA LYS A 104 5.15 1.04 -9.81
C LYS A 104 6.37 1.19 -8.89
N ARG A 105 7.50 1.68 -9.41
CA ARG A 105 8.70 1.96 -8.59
C ARG A 105 8.47 3.05 -7.56
N ALA A 106 7.85 4.17 -7.94
CA ALA A 106 7.57 5.28 -7.05
C ALA A 106 6.61 4.87 -5.91
N LEU A 107 5.57 4.10 -6.24
CA LEU A 107 4.66 3.53 -5.26
C LEU A 107 5.37 2.53 -4.34
N GLY A 108 6.19 1.65 -4.92
CA GLY A 108 6.96 0.66 -4.18
C GLY A 108 7.84 1.27 -3.09
N SER A 109 8.55 2.36 -3.42
CA SER A 109 9.38 3.09 -2.46
C SER A 109 8.59 3.70 -1.29
N ALA A 110 7.28 3.89 -1.46
CA ALA A 110 6.38 4.43 -0.45
C ALA A 110 5.53 3.36 0.26
N GLY A 111 5.82 2.08 0.04
CA GLY A 111 5.09 0.98 0.65
C GLY A 111 3.73 0.70 -0.01
N TRP A 112 3.56 1.04 -1.30
CA TRP A 112 2.32 0.81 -2.04
C TRP A 112 2.58 0.10 -3.37
N HIS A 113 1.56 -0.54 -3.92
CA HIS A 113 1.62 -1.12 -5.25
C HIS A 113 0.30 -0.93 -6.01
N LEU A 114 0.39 -1.11 -7.33
CA LEU A 114 -0.78 -1.28 -8.17
C LEU A 114 -1.09 -2.76 -8.33
N THR A 115 -2.36 -3.13 -8.11
CA THR A 115 -2.86 -4.46 -8.45
C THR A 115 -2.85 -4.66 -9.97
N GLU A 116 -3.06 -5.90 -10.43
CA GLU A 116 -3.20 -6.20 -11.86
C GLU A 116 -4.32 -5.38 -12.50
N ASP A 117 -5.40 -5.10 -11.77
CA ASP A 117 -6.49 -4.24 -12.22
C ASP A 117 -6.20 -2.74 -12.11
N GLY A 118 -4.99 -2.35 -11.66
CA GLY A 118 -4.57 -0.95 -11.55
C GLY A 118 -5.15 -0.21 -10.34
N HIS A 119 -5.60 -0.93 -9.31
CA HIS A 119 -6.00 -0.34 -8.03
C HIS A 119 -4.81 -0.14 -7.11
N LEU A 120 -4.89 0.91 -6.27
CA LEU A 120 -3.85 1.23 -5.31
C LEU A 120 -4.05 0.41 -4.03
N GLN A 121 -3.01 -0.31 -3.63
CA GLN A 121 -3.04 -1.11 -2.43
C GLN A 121 -1.72 -0.94 -1.64
N PRO A 122 -1.76 -0.78 -0.30
CA PRO A 122 -0.55 -0.78 0.50
C PRO A 122 0.13 -2.16 0.41
N PHE A 123 1.46 -2.18 0.45
CA PHE A 123 2.18 -3.44 0.61
C PHE A 123 1.77 -4.10 1.95
N GLY A 124 1.61 -5.41 1.91
CA GLY A 124 1.26 -6.17 3.11
C GLY A 124 -0.22 -6.08 3.53
N HIS A 125 -1.04 -5.24 2.88
CA HIS A 125 -2.48 -5.29 3.13
C HIS A 125 -3.03 -6.59 2.56
N VAL A 126 -3.17 -7.57 3.43
CA VAL A 126 -3.88 -8.82 3.14
C VAL A 126 -5.32 -8.58 3.51
N ASP A 127 -6.22 -8.60 2.55
CA ASP A 127 -7.65 -8.63 2.82
C ASP A 127 -8.03 -10.06 3.26
N LEU A 128 -7.88 -10.31 4.55
CA LEU A 128 -8.15 -11.62 5.13
C LEU A 128 -9.66 -11.86 5.29
N ASP A 129 -10.46 -10.80 5.33
CA ASP A 129 -11.93 -10.90 5.42
C ASP A 129 -12.54 -11.56 4.17
N THR A 130 -11.92 -11.32 3.00
CA THR A 130 -12.42 -11.86 1.73
C THR A 130 -11.53 -12.94 1.12
N GLY A 131 -10.25 -12.96 1.44
CA GLY A 131 -9.24 -13.81 0.79
C GLY A 131 -8.71 -14.96 1.64
N GLY A 132 -8.74 -14.86 2.97
CA GLY A 132 -8.24 -15.90 3.88
C GLY A 132 -6.83 -16.40 3.53
N ARG A 133 -6.64 -17.72 3.59
CA ARG A 133 -5.36 -18.39 3.30
C ARG A 133 -4.79 -18.10 1.90
N PRO A 134 -5.57 -18.06 0.81
CA PRO A 134 -5.05 -17.72 -0.51
C PRO A 134 -4.41 -16.34 -0.57
N ALA A 135 -4.97 -15.33 0.11
CA ALA A 135 -4.41 -13.98 0.16
C ALA A 135 -3.06 -13.94 0.91
N LEU A 136 -2.92 -14.75 1.97
CA LEU A 136 -1.63 -14.93 2.66
C LEU A 136 -0.59 -15.61 1.76
N GLU A 137 -0.96 -16.65 1.04
CA GLU A 137 -0.08 -17.36 0.12
C GLU A 137 0.43 -16.45 -1.01
N GLU A 138 -0.44 -15.59 -1.55
CA GLU A 138 -0.05 -14.57 -2.54
C GLU A 138 0.98 -13.59 -1.98
N GLN A 139 0.79 -13.10 -0.75
CA GLN A 139 1.74 -12.16 -0.12
C GLN A 139 3.09 -12.83 0.17
N VAL A 140 3.10 -14.09 0.62
CA VAL A 140 4.33 -14.85 0.81
C VAL A 140 5.07 -15.04 -0.52
N GLU A 141 4.36 -15.33 -1.60
CA GLU A 141 4.97 -15.47 -2.92
C GLU A 141 5.51 -14.13 -3.44
N ARG A 142 4.83 -13.03 -3.14
CA ARG A 142 5.31 -11.66 -3.44
C ARG A 142 6.59 -11.34 -2.68
N LEU A 143 6.66 -11.67 -1.38
CA LEU A 143 7.89 -11.55 -0.59
C LEU A 143 9.05 -12.33 -1.23
N ARG A 144 8.80 -13.55 -1.68
CA ARG A 144 9.83 -14.37 -2.35
C ARG A 144 10.35 -13.74 -3.64
N ARG A 145 9.50 -13.02 -4.37
CA ARG A 145 9.89 -12.31 -5.61
C ARG A 145 10.60 -10.99 -5.34
N SER A 146 10.39 -10.38 -4.19
CA SER A 146 10.94 -9.05 -3.83
C SER A 146 12.35 -9.09 -3.26
N THR A 147 13.08 -10.19 -3.42
CA THR A 147 14.42 -10.41 -2.82
C THR A 147 15.52 -9.45 -3.32
N THR A 148 15.27 -8.67 -4.35
CA THR A 148 16.23 -7.72 -4.94
C THR A 148 16.25 -6.35 -4.27
N ASP A 149 15.23 -6.01 -3.47
CA ASP A 149 15.16 -4.76 -2.69
C ASP A 149 14.98 -5.08 -1.19
N PRO A 150 16.05 -5.00 -0.39
CA PRO A 150 16.01 -5.33 1.03
C PRO A 150 15.06 -4.44 1.85
N ALA A 151 14.96 -3.16 1.54
CA ALA A 151 14.09 -2.23 2.27
C ALA A 151 12.61 -2.55 2.02
N LEU A 152 12.27 -2.82 0.76
CA LEU A 152 10.94 -3.26 0.37
C LEU A 152 10.59 -4.61 1.01
N LEU A 153 11.54 -5.55 1.03
CA LEU A 153 11.34 -6.87 1.63
C LEU A 153 11.02 -6.75 3.13
N LEU A 154 11.78 -5.93 3.87
CA LEU A 154 11.57 -5.72 5.31
C LEU A 154 10.22 -5.04 5.59
N GLY A 155 9.88 -3.99 4.84
CA GLY A 155 8.59 -3.32 4.97
C GLY A 155 7.41 -4.27 4.75
N THR A 156 7.45 -5.03 3.66
CA THR A 156 6.40 -6.02 3.33
C THR A 156 6.32 -7.14 4.38
N ALA A 157 7.46 -7.61 4.92
CA ALA A 157 7.46 -8.62 5.96
C ALA A 157 6.82 -8.11 7.27
N LYS A 158 7.13 -6.88 7.67
CA LYS A 158 6.51 -6.23 8.84
C LYS A 158 4.99 -6.14 8.71
N GLU A 159 4.51 -5.60 7.59
CA GLU A 159 3.07 -5.44 7.33
C GLU A 159 2.36 -6.80 7.27
N LEU A 160 2.98 -7.82 6.69
CA LEU A 160 2.43 -9.18 6.69
C LEU A 160 2.30 -9.74 8.10
N LEU A 161 3.33 -9.61 8.94
CA LEU A 161 3.28 -10.05 10.34
C LEU A 161 2.22 -9.30 11.15
N GLU A 162 2.05 -8.00 10.90
CA GLU A 162 1.00 -7.20 11.52
C GLU A 162 -0.40 -7.68 11.10
N SER A 163 -0.62 -7.89 9.80
CA SER A 163 -1.89 -8.37 9.26
C SER A 163 -2.26 -9.76 9.79
N VAL A 164 -1.29 -10.68 9.81
CA VAL A 164 -1.49 -12.03 10.39
C VAL A 164 -1.82 -11.96 11.88
N SER A 165 -1.15 -11.07 12.62
CA SER A 165 -1.42 -10.91 14.07
C SER A 165 -2.83 -10.39 14.33
N LYS A 166 -3.28 -9.40 13.56
CA LYS A 166 -4.66 -8.88 13.64
C LYS A 166 -5.67 -9.96 13.33
N PHE A 167 -5.48 -10.66 12.21
CA PHE A 167 -6.35 -11.76 11.79
C PHE A 167 -6.48 -12.84 12.87
N VAL A 168 -5.36 -13.31 13.43
CA VAL A 168 -5.37 -14.31 14.50
C VAL A 168 -6.17 -13.84 15.71
N LEU A 169 -6.00 -12.59 16.12
CA LEU A 169 -6.71 -12.03 17.28
C LEU A 169 -8.21 -11.89 16.99
N GLU A 170 -8.59 -11.46 15.82
CA GLU A 170 -9.99 -11.33 15.39
C GLU A 170 -10.68 -12.69 15.30
N GLU A 171 -10.03 -13.71 14.73
CA GLU A 171 -10.52 -15.10 14.70
C GLU A 171 -10.71 -15.68 16.11
N LEU A 172 -9.90 -15.24 17.06
CA LEU A 172 -10.05 -15.60 18.48
C LEU A 172 -11.10 -14.74 19.22
N GLY A 173 -11.84 -13.88 18.51
CA GLY A 173 -12.88 -13.01 19.06
C GLY A 173 -12.33 -11.87 19.91
N MET A 174 -11.08 -11.48 19.74
CA MET A 174 -10.45 -10.39 20.49
C MET A 174 -10.56 -9.09 19.71
N PRO A 175 -11.07 -8.01 20.32
CA PRO A 175 -11.07 -6.71 19.67
C PRO A 175 -9.65 -6.20 19.49
N VAL A 176 -9.29 -5.85 18.26
CA VAL A 176 -8.02 -5.21 17.92
C VAL A 176 -8.25 -3.71 17.80
N ASP A 177 -7.53 -2.92 18.60
CA ASP A 177 -7.54 -1.45 18.45
C ASP A 177 -6.57 -1.06 17.33
N ASP A 178 -7.02 -0.22 16.39
CA ASP A 178 -6.21 0.32 15.30
C ASP A 178 -4.95 1.10 15.77
N LYS A 179 -4.89 1.44 17.06
CA LYS A 179 -3.75 2.13 17.68
C LYS A 179 -2.74 1.19 18.33
N MET A 180 -3.01 -0.12 18.32
CA MET A 180 -2.03 -1.08 18.85
C MET A 180 -0.78 -1.06 17.96
N ASP A 181 0.38 -0.89 18.62
CA ASP A 181 1.65 -1.01 17.89
C ASP A 181 1.95 -2.47 17.53
N TYR A 182 2.80 -2.63 16.53
CA TYR A 182 3.20 -3.93 16.01
C TYR A 182 3.71 -4.90 17.09
N ASN A 183 4.54 -4.42 18.04
CA ASN A 183 5.13 -5.30 19.06
C ASN A 183 4.05 -5.86 19.97
N HIS A 184 3.08 -5.02 20.34
CA HIS A 184 1.96 -5.44 21.19
C HIS A 184 1.06 -6.45 20.45
N LEU A 185 0.69 -6.18 19.21
CA LEU A 185 -0.09 -7.09 18.37
C LEU A 185 0.59 -8.45 18.21
N TRP A 186 1.88 -8.44 17.83
CA TRP A 186 2.66 -9.64 17.64
C TRP A 186 2.82 -10.46 18.92
N HIS A 187 3.10 -9.80 20.05
CA HIS A 187 3.20 -10.46 21.34
C HIS A 187 1.87 -11.12 21.74
N LEU A 188 0.77 -10.38 21.65
CA LEU A 188 -0.57 -10.83 22.05
C LEU A 188 -1.02 -12.01 21.18
N ALA A 189 -0.84 -11.96 19.85
CA ALA A 189 -1.17 -13.05 18.97
C ALA A 189 -0.39 -14.33 19.31
N ARG A 190 0.92 -14.22 19.57
CA ARG A 190 1.75 -15.35 19.99
C ARG A 190 1.36 -15.92 21.33
N GLU A 191 1.03 -15.07 22.30
CA GLU A 191 0.55 -15.50 23.62
C GLU A 191 -0.73 -16.33 23.48
N ARG A 192 -1.68 -15.87 22.66
CA ARG A 192 -2.96 -16.55 22.43
C ARG A 192 -2.82 -17.86 21.67
N LEU A 193 -1.84 -17.97 20.79
CA LEU A 193 -1.51 -19.20 20.08
C LEU A 193 -0.66 -20.17 20.91
N ASN A 194 -0.29 -19.83 22.15
CA ASN A 194 0.62 -20.58 23.01
C ASN A 194 2.00 -20.87 22.38
N VAL A 195 2.53 -19.89 21.63
CA VAL A 195 3.84 -19.99 20.98
C VAL A 195 4.91 -19.06 21.58
N LEU A 196 4.70 -18.62 22.84
CA LEU A 196 5.75 -17.94 23.58
C LEU A 196 6.73 -18.97 24.19
N PRO A 197 8.04 -18.67 24.29
CA PRO A 197 9.02 -19.58 24.87
C PRO A 197 8.68 -20.07 26.28
N GLN A 198 8.11 -19.21 27.11
CA GLN A 198 7.71 -19.53 28.48
C GLN A 198 6.46 -20.43 28.58
N GLN A 199 5.70 -20.57 27.52
CA GLN A 199 4.49 -21.41 27.47
C GLN A 199 4.81 -22.85 27.09
N VAL A 200 6.03 -23.15 26.67
CA VAL A 200 6.44 -24.50 26.30
C VAL A 200 6.55 -25.38 27.56
N ASP A 201 5.78 -26.45 27.61
CA ASP A 201 5.85 -27.42 28.72
C ASP A 201 7.30 -27.94 28.87
N PRO A 202 7.92 -27.77 30.04
CA PRO A 202 9.30 -28.21 30.29
C PRO A 202 9.47 -29.73 30.23
N ASN A 203 8.39 -30.50 30.38
CA ASN A 203 8.40 -31.95 30.33
C ASN A 203 8.27 -32.52 28.90
N LEU A 204 8.03 -31.65 27.91
CA LEU A 204 7.90 -32.08 26.53
C LEU A 204 9.26 -32.50 25.97
N GLN A 205 9.31 -33.67 25.28
CA GLN A 205 10.53 -34.06 24.59
C GLN A 205 10.92 -33.03 23.54
N GLY A 206 12.13 -32.48 23.65
CA GLY A 206 12.59 -31.41 22.77
C GLY A 206 12.14 -29.99 23.15
N ALA A 207 11.64 -29.79 24.39
CA ALA A 207 11.18 -28.50 24.88
C ALA A 207 12.20 -27.36 24.65
N ASP A 208 13.48 -27.61 24.85
CA ASP A 208 14.53 -26.60 24.67
C ASP A 208 14.69 -26.20 23.20
N ALA A 209 14.58 -27.16 22.28
CA ALA A 209 14.61 -26.86 20.83
C ALA A 209 13.37 -26.06 20.41
N ILE A 210 12.18 -26.38 20.94
CA ILE A 210 10.95 -25.65 20.67
C ILE A 210 11.05 -24.21 21.21
N ARG A 211 11.55 -24.03 22.45
CA ARG A 211 11.79 -22.71 23.03
C ARG A 211 12.77 -21.89 22.19
N ALA A 212 13.85 -22.51 21.72
CA ALA A 212 14.83 -21.84 20.87
C ALA A 212 14.22 -21.40 19.52
N ILE A 213 13.35 -22.20 18.91
CA ILE A 213 12.60 -21.84 17.69
C ILE A 213 11.68 -20.64 17.97
N HIS A 214 10.89 -20.70 19.06
CA HIS A 214 10.00 -19.59 19.41
C HIS A 214 10.76 -18.30 19.69
N GLN A 215 11.92 -18.38 20.35
CA GLN A 215 12.78 -17.23 20.62
C GLN A 215 13.39 -16.67 19.33
N SER A 216 13.85 -17.54 18.43
CA SER A 216 14.39 -17.12 17.14
C SER A 216 13.34 -16.42 16.27
N THR A 217 12.11 -16.91 16.25
CA THR A 217 10.99 -16.28 15.56
C THR A 217 10.70 -14.87 16.14
N TRP A 218 10.77 -14.72 17.46
CA TRP A 218 10.66 -13.41 18.08
C TRP A 218 11.76 -12.46 17.64
N ASN A 219 13.01 -12.92 17.68
CA ASN A 219 14.16 -12.09 17.33
C ASN A 219 14.10 -11.63 15.87
N ILE A 220 13.67 -12.49 14.94
CA ILE A 220 13.50 -12.13 13.54
C ILE A 220 12.41 -11.05 13.41
N ALA A 221 11.26 -11.24 14.02
CA ALA A 221 10.17 -10.27 13.96
C ALA A 221 10.55 -8.91 14.56
N ASP A 222 11.32 -8.88 15.67
CA ASP A 222 11.85 -7.66 16.28
C ASP A 222 12.83 -6.93 15.34
N GLN A 223 13.68 -7.67 14.63
CA GLN A 223 14.60 -7.09 13.64
C GLN A 223 13.87 -6.50 12.42
N VAL A 224 12.79 -7.14 11.98
CA VAL A 224 11.95 -6.62 10.89
C VAL A 224 11.24 -5.31 11.28
N ASN A 225 10.98 -5.11 12.58
CA ASN A 225 10.30 -3.91 13.08
C ASN A 225 11.22 -2.70 13.31
N ARG A 226 12.54 -2.90 13.37
CA ARG A 226 13.55 -1.84 13.60
C ARG A 226 13.88 -1.08 12.32
#